data_33b1f868ba47d07e069238c5617dd6a7
#
_entry.id   33b1f868ba47d07e069238c5617dd6a7
#
_cell.length_a   1.000
_cell.length_b   1.000
_cell.length_c   1.000
_cell.angle_alpha   90.00
_cell.angle_beta   90.00
_cell.angle_gamma   90.00
#
_symmetry.space_group_name_H-M   'P 1'
#
loop_
_entity.id
_entity.type
_entity.pdbx_description
1 polymer ?
#
loop_
_entity_poly.entity_id
_entity_poly.type
_entity_poly.pdbx_seq_one_letter_code
_entity_poly.pdbx_strand_id
1 'polypeptide(L)'
;MDAQERALRERLAETGVSVGRVGDRIVLNMPGNITFATDSAAVSADFYPVLDSVSLVLEEYEKTVIDVIGHTDSTGDAAYNQQLSERRAQAVGAYLDRHGVASNRILTRGLGESSPIASNDTAAGRAQNRRVELVLEPLTAG
;
A
#
# COMPACT_ATOMS: atom_id res chain seq x y z
N MET A 1 2.40 -18.41 3.44
CA MET A 1 3.09 -17.11 3.25
C MET A 1 4.14 -17.14 2.13
N ASP A 2 4.98 -18.16 2.09
CA ASP A 2 6.04 -18.19 1.06
C ASP A 2 5.50 -18.28 -0.37
N ALA A 3 4.45 -19.04 -0.58
CA ALA A 3 3.81 -19.12 -1.90
C ALA A 3 3.15 -17.78 -2.29
N GLN A 4 2.53 -17.11 -1.33
CA GLN A 4 1.93 -15.80 -1.55
C GLN A 4 3.01 -14.75 -1.87
N GLU A 5 4.10 -14.75 -1.13
CA GLU A 5 5.21 -13.84 -1.38
C GLU A 5 5.78 -14.06 -2.78
N ARG A 6 6.00 -15.32 -3.17
CA ARG A 6 6.53 -15.67 -4.49
C ARG A 6 5.59 -15.19 -5.60
N ALA A 7 4.29 -15.44 -5.44
CA ALA A 7 3.29 -15.01 -6.42
C ALA A 7 3.28 -13.49 -6.57
N LEU A 8 3.38 -12.75 -5.45
CA LEU A 8 3.43 -11.29 -5.48
C LEU A 8 4.69 -10.79 -6.18
N ARG A 9 5.86 -11.38 -5.88
CA ARG A 9 7.12 -10.97 -6.52
C ARG A 9 7.07 -11.18 -8.03
N GLU A 10 6.52 -12.30 -8.48
CA GLU A 10 6.39 -12.60 -9.90
C GLU A 10 5.46 -11.63 -10.62
N ARG A 11 4.27 -11.39 -10.04
CA ARG A 11 3.26 -10.55 -10.66
C ARG A 11 3.59 -9.06 -10.62
N LEU A 12 4.36 -8.63 -9.64
CA LEU A 12 4.67 -7.22 -9.44
C LEU A 12 6.06 -6.82 -9.93
N ALA A 13 6.79 -7.76 -10.54
CA ALA A 13 8.09 -7.45 -11.14
C ALA A 13 7.93 -6.34 -12.17
N GLU A 14 8.82 -5.35 -12.13
CA GLU A 14 8.86 -4.22 -13.06
C GLU A 14 7.66 -3.26 -12.98
N THR A 15 6.81 -3.39 -11.95
CA THR A 15 5.67 -2.48 -11.78
C THR A 15 5.99 -1.25 -10.95
N GLY A 16 7.15 -1.23 -10.28
CA GLY A 16 7.50 -0.18 -9.34
C GLY A 16 7.08 -0.48 -7.90
N VAL A 17 6.25 -1.50 -7.69
CA VAL A 17 5.88 -1.96 -6.35
C VAL A 17 6.95 -2.91 -5.84
N SER A 18 7.47 -2.67 -4.64
CA SER A 18 8.44 -3.58 -4.03
C SER A 18 7.74 -4.53 -3.06
N VAL A 19 8.27 -5.76 -2.99
CA VAL A 19 7.77 -6.79 -2.08
C VAL A 19 8.88 -7.09 -1.09
N GLY A 20 8.61 -6.87 0.19
CA GLY A 20 9.56 -7.15 1.28
C GLY A 20 9.01 -8.16 2.25
N ARG A 21 9.89 -8.78 3.00
CA ARG A 21 9.52 -9.71 4.07
C ARG A 21 10.11 -9.22 5.38
N VAL A 22 9.27 -9.06 6.40
CA VAL A 22 9.70 -8.67 7.75
C VAL A 22 9.10 -9.67 8.72
N GLY A 23 9.92 -10.61 9.18
CA GLY A 23 9.44 -11.68 10.03
C GLY A 23 8.42 -12.55 9.30
N ASP A 24 7.20 -12.62 9.82
CA ASP A 24 6.09 -13.35 9.21
C ASP A 24 5.15 -12.45 8.39
N ARG A 25 5.56 -11.18 8.15
CA ARG A 25 4.76 -10.22 7.39
C ARG A 25 5.34 -9.99 6.02
N ILE A 26 4.46 -9.78 5.04
CA ILE A 26 4.84 -9.33 3.71
C ILE A 26 4.45 -7.86 3.60
N VAL A 27 5.37 -7.01 3.14
CA VAL A 27 5.12 -5.59 2.97
C VAL A 27 5.21 -5.24 1.49
N LEU A 28 4.12 -4.74 0.93
CA LEU A 28 4.09 -4.20 -0.43
C LEU A 28 4.22 -2.69 -0.32
N ASN A 29 5.25 -2.13 -0.94
CA ASN A 29 5.47 -0.68 -0.96
C ASN A 29 5.05 -0.13 -2.31
N MET A 30 4.02 0.72 -2.32
CA MET A 30 3.48 1.34 -3.53
C MET A 30 3.87 2.81 -3.54
N PRO A 31 4.82 3.23 -4.40
CA PRO A 31 5.20 4.65 -4.48
C PRO A 31 4.00 5.53 -4.85
N GLY A 32 3.86 6.66 -4.17
CA GLY A 32 2.71 7.54 -4.36
C GLY A 32 2.61 8.12 -5.76
N ASN A 33 3.75 8.39 -6.40
CA ASN A 33 3.77 9.02 -7.72
C ASN A 33 3.28 8.10 -8.86
N ILE A 34 3.29 6.80 -8.66
CA ILE A 34 2.75 5.85 -9.65
C ILE A 34 1.34 5.39 -9.27
N THR A 35 1.00 5.42 -8.00
CA THR A 35 -0.31 4.97 -7.50
C THR A 35 -1.38 6.04 -7.66
N PHE A 36 -1.01 7.31 -7.50
CA PHE A 36 -1.94 8.44 -7.52
C PHE A 36 -1.39 9.58 -8.37
N ALA A 37 -2.30 10.40 -8.91
CA ALA A 37 -1.92 11.69 -9.48
C ALA A 37 -1.49 12.65 -8.37
N THR A 38 -0.75 13.71 -8.73
CA THR A 38 -0.27 14.71 -7.77
C THR A 38 -1.45 15.31 -6.99
N ASP A 39 -1.30 15.41 -5.68
CA ASP A 39 -2.31 15.93 -4.74
C ASP A 39 -3.67 15.25 -4.84
N SER A 40 -3.72 14.03 -5.38
CA SER A 40 -4.95 13.29 -5.54
C SER A 40 -4.97 12.05 -4.65
N ALA A 41 -6.16 11.70 -4.18
CA ALA A 41 -6.41 10.44 -3.50
C ALA A 41 -7.09 9.42 -4.42
N ALA A 42 -7.31 9.76 -5.68
CA ALA A 42 -7.86 8.83 -6.66
C ALA A 42 -6.74 7.96 -7.24
N VAL A 43 -6.95 6.66 -7.28
CA VAL A 43 -5.97 5.73 -7.87
C VAL A 43 -5.82 6.04 -9.36
N SER A 44 -4.58 6.14 -9.82
CA SER A 44 -4.29 6.36 -11.23
C SER A 44 -4.76 5.16 -12.06
N ALA A 45 -5.40 5.43 -13.21
CA ALA A 45 -5.86 4.37 -14.09
C ALA A 45 -4.72 3.47 -14.57
N ASP A 46 -3.53 4.03 -14.75
CA ASP A 46 -2.35 3.25 -15.16
C ASP A 46 -1.94 2.23 -14.09
N PHE A 47 -2.35 2.44 -12.86
CA PHE A 47 -2.04 1.53 -11.76
C PHE A 47 -3.09 0.44 -11.56
N TYR A 48 -4.25 0.53 -12.20
CA TYR A 48 -5.31 -0.47 -12.04
C TYR A 48 -4.83 -1.90 -12.35
N PRO A 49 -4.07 -2.16 -13.43
CA PRO A 49 -3.59 -3.53 -13.68
C PRO A 49 -2.72 -4.08 -12.55
N VAL A 50 -1.96 -3.21 -11.90
CA VAL A 50 -1.11 -3.60 -10.76
C VAL A 50 -1.99 -4.00 -9.57
N LEU A 51 -2.98 -3.19 -9.23
CA LEU A 51 -3.90 -3.51 -8.15
C LEU A 51 -4.75 -4.74 -8.45
N ASP A 52 -5.11 -4.95 -9.72
CA ASP A 52 -5.82 -6.16 -10.14
C ASP A 52 -4.97 -7.40 -9.86
N SER A 53 -3.67 -7.35 -10.17
CA SER A 53 -2.75 -8.45 -9.88
C SER A 53 -2.62 -8.70 -8.39
N VAL A 54 -2.54 -7.64 -7.58
CA VAL A 54 -2.50 -7.75 -6.12
C VAL A 54 -3.79 -8.40 -5.62
N SER A 55 -4.94 -7.94 -6.11
CA SER A 55 -6.25 -8.47 -5.69
C SER A 55 -6.37 -9.97 -5.97
N LEU A 56 -5.90 -10.43 -7.13
CA LEU A 56 -5.93 -11.84 -7.49
C LEU A 56 -5.12 -12.70 -6.51
N VAL A 57 -3.94 -12.24 -6.12
CA VAL A 57 -3.10 -12.98 -5.18
C VAL A 57 -3.74 -12.97 -3.79
N LEU A 58 -4.25 -11.83 -3.34
CA LEU A 58 -4.87 -11.72 -2.03
C LEU A 58 -6.15 -12.56 -1.93
N GLU A 59 -6.89 -12.66 -3.02
CA GLU A 59 -8.09 -13.49 -3.10
C GLU A 59 -7.74 -14.98 -3.04
N GLU A 60 -6.67 -15.39 -3.71
CA GLU A 60 -6.19 -16.77 -3.72
C GLU A 60 -5.64 -17.20 -2.34
N TYR A 61 -4.91 -16.31 -1.68
CA TYR A 61 -4.29 -16.58 -0.37
C TYR A 61 -5.04 -15.85 0.73
N GLU A 62 -6.22 -16.34 1.08
CA GLU A 62 -7.20 -15.62 1.89
C GLU A 62 -6.93 -15.61 3.40
N LYS A 63 -5.85 -16.25 3.86
CA LYS A 63 -5.56 -16.36 5.29
C LYS A 63 -4.62 -15.29 5.80
N THR A 64 -4.77 -14.07 5.30
CA THR A 64 -4.02 -12.91 5.77
C THR A 64 -4.97 -11.75 6.03
N VAL A 65 -4.60 -10.92 7.00
CA VAL A 65 -5.20 -9.60 7.22
C VAL A 65 -4.35 -8.58 6.46
N ILE A 66 -4.99 -7.62 5.83
CA ILE A 66 -4.35 -6.62 4.98
C ILE A 66 -4.48 -5.26 5.67
N ASP A 67 -3.35 -4.71 6.12
CA ASP A 67 -3.30 -3.38 6.71
C ASP A 67 -2.80 -2.40 5.64
N VAL A 68 -3.68 -1.51 5.18
CA VAL A 68 -3.37 -0.53 4.15
C VAL A 68 -3.02 0.78 4.83
N ILE A 69 -1.77 1.22 4.71
CA ILE A 69 -1.24 2.36 5.45
C ILE A 69 -0.75 3.42 4.48
N GLY A 70 -1.35 4.62 4.56
CA GLY A 70 -0.93 5.76 3.75
C GLY A 70 0.12 6.59 4.49
N HIS A 71 1.10 7.10 3.74
CA HIS A 71 2.18 7.96 4.26
C HIS A 71 2.42 9.13 3.33
N THR A 72 2.86 10.26 3.89
CA THR A 72 3.26 11.45 3.14
C THR A 72 4.69 11.86 3.51
N ASP A 73 5.23 12.83 2.78
CA ASP A 73 6.42 13.56 3.24
C ASP A 73 5.99 14.66 4.21
N SER A 74 6.95 15.48 4.66
CA SER A 74 6.68 16.54 5.63
C SER A 74 6.36 17.89 4.98
N THR A 75 6.16 17.93 3.66
CA THR A 75 5.86 19.18 2.94
C THR A 75 4.42 19.62 3.18
N GLY A 76 4.24 20.88 3.55
CA GLY A 76 2.92 21.45 3.72
C GLY A 76 2.32 21.22 5.09
N ASP A 77 1.00 21.37 5.18
CA ASP A 77 0.27 21.28 6.44
C ASP A 77 0.12 19.83 6.91
N ALA A 78 0.51 19.57 8.16
CA ALA A 78 0.46 18.23 8.75
C ALA A 78 -0.98 17.68 8.80
N ALA A 79 -1.96 18.50 9.09
CA ALA A 79 -3.36 18.06 9.12
C ALA A 79 -3.86 17.66 7.74
N TYR A 80 -3.49 18.42 6.71
CA TYR A 80 -3.81 18.08 5.33
C TYR A 80 -3.16 16.75 4.93
N ASN A 81 -1.88 16.58 5.28
CA ASN A 81 -1.14 15.34 4.98
C ASN A 81 -1.75 14.14 5.67
N GLN A 82 -2.20 14.30 6.91
CA GLN A 82 -2.89 13.23 7.63
C GLN A 82 -4.15 12.80 6.91
N GLN A 83 -4.98 13.75 6.49
CA GLN A 83 -6.20 13.45 5.75
C GLN A 83 -5.92 12.82 4.39
N LEU A 84 -4.92 13.32 3.67
CA LEU A 84 -4.55 12.78 2.36
C LEU A 84 -4.10 11.33 2.48
N SER A 85 -3.27 11.03 3.49
CA SER A 85 -2.79 9.68 3.71
C SER A 85 -3.94 8.72 4.03
N GLU A 86 -4.92 9.15 4.81
CA GLU A 86 -6.11 8.37 5.12
C GLU A 86 -6.95 8.10 3.86
N ARG A 87 -7.18 9.13 3.06
CA ARG A 87 -7.95 9.00 1.82
C ARG A 87 -7.29 8.09 0.81
N ARG A 88 -5.96 8.16 0.71
CA ARG A 88 -5.20 7.29 -0.20
C ARG A 88 -5.27 5.84 0.24
N ALA A 89 -5.12 5.58 1.55
CA ALA A 89 -5.27 4.22 2.08
C ALA A 89 -6.69 3.69 1.82
N GLN A 90 -7.71 4.51 2.05
CA GLN A 90 -9.10 4.13 1.81
C GLN A 90 -9.37 3.84 0.35
N ALA A 91 -8.78 4.62 -0.56
CA ALA A 91 -8.96 4.41 -2.00
C ALA A 91 -8.39 3.06 -2.45
N VAL A 92 -7.20 2.71 -1.96
CA VAL A 92 -6.59 1.42 -2.26
C VAL A 92 -7.41 0.28 -1.65
N GLY A 93 -7.80 0.41 -0.39
CA GLY A 93 -8.63 -0.59 0.29
C GLY A 93 -9.96 -0.83 -0.41
N ALA A 94 -10.63 0.25 -0.83
CA ALA A 94 -11.89 0.17 -1.55
C ALA A 94 -11.72 -0.51 -2.92
N TYR A 95 -10.60 -0.27 -3.60
CA TYR A 95 -10.31 -0.93 -4.86
C TYR A 95 -10.20 -2.44 -4.67
N LEU A 96 -9.45 -2.87 -3.65
CA LEU A 96 -9.29 -4.29 -3.35
C LEU A 96 -10.63 -4.94 -3.01
N ASP A 97 -11.47 -4.27 -2.22
CA ASP A 97 -12.80 -4.75 -1.84
C ASP A 97 -13.68 -4.97 -3.08
N ARG A 98 -13.69 -4.00 -3.99
CA ARG A 98 -14.48 -4.12 -5.22
C ARG A 98 -13.99 -5.19 -6.17
N HIS A 99 -12.77 -5.66 -6.00
CA HIS A 99 -12.13 -6.64 -6.89
C HIS A 99 -11.95 -8.01 -6.22
N GLY A 100 -12.77 -8.32 -5.23
CA GLY A 100 -12.88 -9.68 -4.70
C GLY A 100 -12.21 -9.96 -3.37
N VAL A 101 -11.49 -8.98 -2.80
CA VAL A 101 -10.87 -9.15 -1.48
C VAL A 101 -11.92 -8.83 -0.42
N ALA A 102 -12.18 -9.76 0.48
CA ALA A 102 -13.23 -9.59 1.50
C ALA A 102 -12.94 -8.37 2.40
N SER A 103 -13.94 -7.51 2.58
CA SER A 103 -13.78 -6.26 3.32
C SER A 103 -13.38 -6.48 4.78
N ASN A 104 -13.78 -7.60 5.38
CA ASN A 104 -13.43 -7.91 6.77
C ASN A 104 -11.96 -8.29 6.96
N ARG A 105 -11.20 -8.42 5.87
CA ARG A 105 -9.76 -8.66 5.90
C ARG A 105 -8.95 -7.36 5.77
N ILE A 106 -9.60 -6.24 5.43
CA ILE A 106 -8.94 -4.99 5.03
C ILE A 106 -9.08 -3.96 6.14
N LEU A 107 -7.96 -3.45 6.62
CA LEU A 107 -7.90 -2.31 7.53
C LEU A 107 -7.22 -1.17 6.79
N THR A 108 -7.71 0.05 6.93
CA THR A 108 -7.11 1.23 6.31
C THR A 108 -6.78 2.28 7.36
N ARG A 109 -5.62 2.90 7.23
CA ARG A 109 -5.24 3.99 8.13
C ARG A 109 -4.21 4.90 7.44
N GLY A 110 -4.14 6.14 7.91
CA GLY A 110 -3.15 7.09 7.45
C GLY A 110 -2.26 7.51 8.61
N LEU A 111 -0.96 7.55 8.38
CA LEU A 111 0.01 8.01 9.35
C LEU A 111 0.60 9.38 8.99
N GLY A 112 0.14 9.99 7.88
CA GLY A 112 0.63 11.28 7.45
C GLY A 112 2.15 11.29 7.32
N GLU A 113 2.80 12.29 7.92
CA GLU A 113 4.26 12.44 7.87
C GLU A 113 4.99 11.79 9.05
N SER A 114 4.26 11.07 9.93
CA SER A 114 4.81 10.63 11.21
C SER A 114 5.76 9.43 11.14
N SER A 115 5.81 8.72 10.01
CA SER A 115 6.63 7.50 9.87
C SER A 115 7.48 7.52 8.62
N PRO A 116 8.45 8.45 8.53
CA PRO A 116 9.30 8.53 7.35
C PRO A 116 10.25 7.34 7.25
N ILE A 117 10.55 6.91 6.02
CA ILE A 117 11.56 5.87 5.74
C ILE A 117 12.84 6.47 5.16
N ALA A 118 12.81 7.77 4.84
CA ALA A 118 13.95 8.48 4.26
C ALA A 118 13.93 9.92 4.73
N SER A 119 14.99 10.67 4.41
CA SER A 119 15.10 12.07 4.80
C SER A 119 14.10 12.95 4.04
N ASN A 120 13.39 13.80 4.76
CA ASN A 120 12.53 14.83 4.14
C ASN A 120 13.34 16.04 3.63
N ASP A 121 14.64 16.07 3.89
CA ASP A 121 15.50 17.17 3.45
C ASP A 121 15.86 17.10 1.97
N THR A 122 15.70 15.94 1.34
CA THR A 122 16.00 15.74 -0.07
C THR A 122 14.75 15.41 -0.86
N ALA A 123 14.72 15.79 -2.14
CA ALA A 123 13.60 15.45 -3.01
C ALA A 123 13.45 13.94 -3.17
N ALA A 124 14.56 13.21 -3.27
CA ALA A 124 14.53 11.76 -3.40
C ALA A 124 13.97 11.11 -2.12
N GLY A 125 14.36 11.61 -0.95
CA GLY A 125 13.85 11.09 0.33
C GLY A 125 12.36 11.37 0.50
N ARG A 126 11.91 12.58 0.14
CA ARG A 126 10.50 12.94 0.19
C ARG A 126 9.67 12.02 -0.73
N ALA A 127 10.19 11.72 -1.92
CA ALA A 127 9.49 10.81 -2.85
C ALA A 127 9.33 9.42 -2.24
N GLN A 128 10.33 8.92 -1.52
CA GLN A 128 10.26 7.63 -0.84
C GLN A 128 9.23 7.65 0.30
N ASN A 129 9.07 8.77 0.96
CA ASN A 129 8.12 8.89 2.07
C ASN A 129 6.66 8.94 1.58
N ARG A 130 6.41 9.43 0.37
CA ARG A 130 5.07 9.46 -0.24
C ARG A 130 4.75 8.07 -0.80
N ARG A 131 4.06 7.26 0.00
CA ARG A 131 3.78 5.87 -0.36
C ARG A 131 2.52 5.34 0.33
N VAL A 132 2.00 4.24 -0.20
CA VAL A 132 1.03 3.40 0.51
C VAL A 132 1.67 2.03 0.70
N GLU A 133 1.61 1.52 1.92
CA GLU A 133 2.11 0.19 2.23
C GLU A 133 0.93 -0.75 2.48
N LEU A 134 0.99 -1.95 1.91
CA LEU A 134 0.11 -3.04 2.28
C LEU A 134 0.90 -4.01 3.13
N VAL A 135 0.52 -4.15 4.38
CA VAL A 135 1.17 -5.09 5.30
C VAL A 135 0.27 -6.30 5.44
N LEU A 136 0.76 -7.45 4.98
CA LEU A 136 0.02 -8.70 5.01
C LEU A 136 0.47 -9.51 6.21
N GLU A 137 -0.46 -9.76 7.13
CA GLU A 137 -0.18 -10.55 8.33
C GLU A 137 -0.95 -11.85 8.28
N PRO A 138 -0.32 -12.99 8.60
CA PRO A 138 -1.05 -14.26 8.62
C PRO A 138 -2.10 -14.24 9.73
N LEU A 139 -3.25 -14.85 9.45
CA LEU A 139 -4.25 -15.09 10.47
C LEU A 139 -3.72 -16.18 11.39
N THR A 140 -3.67 -15.88 12.68
CA THR A 140 -3.26 -16.88 13.66
C THR A 140 -4.45 -17.73 14.03
N ALA A 141 -4.23 -19.04 14.04
CA ALA A 141 -5.26 -19.98 14.50
C ALA A 141 -5.29 -19.91 16.02
N GLY A 142 -6.23 -19.28 16.55
CA GLY A 142 -6.32 -19.30 17.96
C GLY A 142 -6.77 -18.29 18.70
#